data_6c52f170e399eb1c733e01f2e5c798ec
#
_entry.id   6c52f170e399eb1c733e01f2e5c798ec
#
_cell.length_a   1.000
_cell.length_b   1.000
_cell.length_c   1.000
_cell.angle_alpha   90.00
_cell.angle_beta   90.00
_cell.angle_gamma   90.00
#
_symmetry.space_group_name_H-M   'P 1'
#
loop_
_entity.id
_entity.type
_entity.pdbx_description
1 polymer ?
#
loop_
_entity_poly.entity_id
_entity_poly.type
_entity_poly.pdbx_seq_one_letter_code
_entity_poly.pdbx_strand_id
1 'polypeptide(L)'
;MIQTPRLQLLPCTLQHFESLLQGNDTLADLLGITVPEGWTEYPEMVLVAYDKLRNDPSMLGWFFYLVIHREDKRLIGAGGFKGKPNHQGIVEMGYEISQDYREQGLGSEMAQALVRFAFGHSYVQKVIAHTEEEYNASVKILQKAGMRFVGTVKNKENEDLWEWEITRVQYQEQ
;
A
#
# COMPACT_ATOMS: atom_id res chain seq x y z
N MET A 1 3.04 9.03 9.15
CA MET A 1 2.60 9.55 7.85
C MET A 1 3.78 9.62 6.90
N ILE A 2 3.59 9.16 5.68
CA ILE A 2 4.62 9.22 4.64
C ILE A 2 4.23 10.29 3.64
N GLN A 3 5.13 11.21 3.35
CA GLN A 3 4.86 12.32 2.43
C GLN A 3 5.81 12.24 1.24
N THR A 4 5.25 12.38 0.04
CA THR A 4 5.99 12.42 -1.22
C THR A 4 5.68 13.74 -1.93
N PRO A 5 6.32 14.05 -3.07
CA PRO A 5 6.01 15.30 -3.78
C PRO A 5 4.53 15.49 -4.08
N ARG A 6 3.81 14.43 -4.47
CA ARG A 6 2.40 14.55 -4.87
C ARG A 6 1.43 13.82 -3.95
N LEU A 7 1.92 12.95 -3.05
CA LEU A 7 1.07 12.08 -2.24
C LEU A 7 1.29 12.28 -0.75
N GLN A 8 0.25 11.98 0.01
CA GLN A 8 0.29 11.80 1.44
C GLN A 8 -0.24 10.40 1.72
N LEU A 9 0.60 9.56 2.29
CA LEU A 9 0.22 8.21 2.70
C LEU A 9 -0.07 8.26 4.19
N LEU A 10 -1.35 8.18 4.54
CA LEU A 10 -1.81 8.36 5.92
C LEU A 10 -2.11 7.00 6.54
N PRO A 11 -1.38 6.58 7.60
CA PRO A 11 -1.74 5.34 8.29
C PRO A 11 -3.18 5.44 8.78
N CYS A 12 -4.01 4.48 8.39
CA CYS A 12 -5.43 4.51 8.70
C CYS A 12 -5.63 4.08 10.15
N THR A 13 -6.00 5.04 11.01
CA THR A 13 -6.26 4.80 12.43
C THR A 13 -7.65 4.20 12.63
N LEU A 14 -7.93 3.73 13.85
CA LEU A 14 -9.28 3.27 14.20
C LEU A 14 -10.33 4.35 13.94
N GLN A 15 -10.02 5.60 14.25
CA GLN A 15 -10.93 6.73 14.01
C GLN A 15 -11.22 6.89 12.50
N HIS A 16 -10.20 6.75 11.65
CA HIS A 16 -10.38 6.82 10.20
C HIS A 16 -11.29 5.69 9.70
N PHE A 17 -11.05 4.46 10.17
CA PHE A 17 -11.89 3.31 9.78
C PHE A 17 -13.33 3.50 10.25
N GLU A 18 -13.53 3.92 11.49
CA GLU A 18 -14.87 4.17 12.03
C GLU A 18 -15.59 5.23 11.21
N SER A 19 -14.90 6.29 10.82
CA SER A 19 -15.47 7.33 9.96
C SER A 19 -15.87 6.77 8.59
N LEU A 20 -15.01 5.96 7.97
CA LEU A 20 -15.31 5.30 6.68
C LEU A 20 -16.53 4.38 6.79
N LEU A 21 -16.65 3.65 7.88
CA LEU A 21 -17.78 2.73 8.11
C LEU A 21 -19.11 3.48 8.29
N GLN A 22 -19.05 4.74 8.74
CA GLN A 22 -20.23 5.60 8.81
C GLN A 22 -20.58 6.18 7.43
N GLY A 23 -19.61 6.35 6.55
CA GLY A 23 -19.79 6.87 5.22
C GLY A 23 -18.59 7.69 4.74
N ASN A 24 -18.45 7.79 3.42
CA ASN A 24 -17.34 8.54 2.82
C ASN A 24 -17.33 10.01 3.26
N ASP A 25 -18.51 10.62 3.38
CA ASP A 25 -18.64 12.03 3.78
C ASP A 25 -18.10 12.26 5.21
N THR A 26 -18.25 11.28 6.08
CA THR A 26 -17.75 11.38 7.46
C THR A 26 -16.23 11.46 7.47
N LEU A 27 -15.55 10.62 6.69
CA LEU A 27 -14.09 10.70 6.57
C LEU A 27 -13.66 11.98 5.88
N ALA A 28 -14.40 12.39 4.83
CA ALA A 28 -14.10 13.62 4.11
C ALA A 28 -14.11 14.83 5.04
N ASP A 29 -15.13 14.93 5.89
CA ASP A 29 -15.24 16.02 6.87
C ASP A 29 -14.13 15.95 7.91
N LEU A 30 -13.79 14.75 8.39
CA LEU A 30 -12.75 14.57 9.39
C LEU A 30 -11.38 15.02 8.88
N LEU A 31 -11.06 14.70 7.63
CA LEU A 31 -9.74 14.96 7.06
C LEU A 31 -9.66 16.23 6.21
N GLY A 32 -10.79 16.85 5.91
CA GLY A 32 -10.82 18.03 5.04
C GLY A 32 -10.44 17.72 3.60
N ILE A 33 -10.85 16.55 3.11
CA ILE A 33 -10.55 16.08 1.76
C ILE A 33 -11.83 15.62 1.05
N THR A 34 -11.72 15.36 -0.23
CA THR A 34 -12.77 14.69 -1.01
C THR A 34 -12.57 13.18 -0.90
N VAL A 35 -13.62 12.44 -0.54
CA VAL A 35 -13.62 10.97 -0.53
C VAL A 35 -14.69 10.51 -1.53
N PRO A 36 -14.32 10.28 -2.81
CA PRO A 36 -15.30 9.94 -3.83
C PRO A 36 -15.78 8.51 -3.72
N GLU A 37 -16.97 8.23 -4.24
CA GLU A 37 -17.38 6.85 -4.45
C GLU A 37 -16.40 6.19 -5.41
N GLY A 38 -16.11 4.91 -5.18
CA GLY A 38 -15.18 4.19 -6.05
C GLY A 38 -13.71 4.54 -5.84
N TRP A 39 -13.36 5.21 -4.73
CA TRP A 39 -11.94 5.46 -4.40
C TRP A 39 -11.16 4.15 -4.19
N THR A 40 -11.83 3.07 -3.91
CA THR A 40 -11.26 1.72 -3.81
C THR A 40 -12.12 0.71 -4.56
N GLU A 41 -11.47 -0.27 -5.19
CA GLU A 41 -12.14 -1.40 -5.81
C GLU A 41 -12.48 -2.50 -4.79
N TYR A 42 -12.00 -2.38 -3.55
CA TYR A 42 -12.13 -3.39 -2.50
C TYR A 42 -12.74 -2.81 -1.22
N PRO A 43 -13.97 -2.25 -1.30
CA PRO A 43 -14.57 -1.61 -0.11
C PRO A 43 -14.76 -2.56 1.06
N GLU A 44 -14.89 -3.87 0.81
CA GLU A 44 -15.00 -4.89 1.85
C GLU A 44 -13.74 -5.01 2.70
N MET A 45 -12.61 -4.58 2.17
CA MET A 45 -11.33 -4.63 2.91
C MET A 45 -11.26 -3.61 4.05
N VAL A 46 -12.09 -2.57 4.01
CA VAL A 46 -12.14 -1.57 5.09
C VAL A 46 -12.49 -2.22 6.42
N LEU A 47 -13.55 -3.03 6.44
CA LEU A 47 -13.96 -3.73 7.67
C LEU A 47 -12.92 -4.75 8.12
N VAL A 48 -12.35 -5.50 7.18
CA VAL A 48 -11.29 -6.49 7.47
C VAL A 48 -10.08 -5.79 8.12
N ALA A 49 -9.66 -4.68 7.54
CA ALA A 49 -8.53 -3.91 8.04
C ALA A 49 -8.82 -3.30 9.41
N TYR A 50 -10.02 -2.80 9.61
CA TYR A 50 -10.46 -2.26 10.89
C TYR A 50 -10.38 -3.32 11.99
N ASP A 51 -10.91 -4.52 11.74
CA ASP A 51 -10.87 -5.60 12.71
C ASP A 51 -9.44 -6.04 13.03
N LYS A 52 -8.57 -6.10 12.02
CA LYS A 52 -7.16 -6.43 12.24
C LYS A 52 -6.45 -5.41 13.12
N LEU A 53 -6.67 -4.14 12.87
CA LEU A 53 -6.05 -3.08 13.67
C LEU A 53 -6.60 -3.07 15.09
N ARG A 54 -7.90 -3.29 15.27
CA ARG A 54 -8.52 -3.39 16.59
C ARG A 54 -7.92 -4.53 17.41
N ASN A 55 -7.70 -5.68 16.78
CA ASN A 55 -7.17 -6.86 17.46
C ASN A 55 -5.67 -6.76 17.73
N ASP A 56 -4.94 -5.99 16.92
CA ASP A 56 -3.50 -5.78 17.09
C ASP A 56 -3.13 -4.35 16.74
N PRO A 57 -3.16 -3.41 17.72
CA PRO A 57 -2.82 -2.01 17.48
C PRO A 57 -1.40 -1.78 16.94
N SER A 58 -0.48 -2.73 17.13
CA SER A 58 0.88 -2.60 16.61
C SER A 58 0.95 -2.74 15.08
N MET A 59 -0.15 -3.10 14.44
CA MET A 59 -0.25 -3.12 12.98
C MET A 59 -0.28 -1.72 12.37
N LEU A 60 -0.55 -0.68 13.13
CA LEU A 60 -0.57 0.68 12.60
C LEU A 60 0.78 1.01 11.97
N GLY A 61 0.74 1.46 10.72
CA GLY A 61 1.95 1.71 9.92
C GLY A 61 2.43 0.49 9.14
N TRP A 62 1.94 -0.72 9.46
CA TRP A 62 2.30 -1.97 8.78
C TRP A 62 1.13 -2.64 8.08
N PHE A 63 0.04 -1.89 7.85
CA PHE A 63 -1.11 -2.49 7.18
C PHE A 63 -1.74 -1.51 6.18
N PHE A 64 -2.70 -0.72 6.57
CA PHE A 64 -3.55 0.04 5.66
C PHE A 64 -3.22 1.54 5.71
N TYR A 65 -2.88 2.11 4.55
CA TYR A 65 -2.67 3.54 4.37
C TYR A 65 -3.74 4.09 3.45
N LEU A 66 -4.24 5.27 3.78
CA LEU A 66 -5.05 6.07 2.86
C LEU A 66 -4.11 6.86 1.96
N VAL A 67 -4.33 6.79 0.64
CA VAL A 67 -3.49 7.48 -0.34
C VAL A 67 -4.22 8.74 -0.79
N ILE A 68 -3.67 9.90 -0.40
CA ILE A 68 -4.29 11.21 -0.65
C ILE A 68 -3.42 11.97 -1.64
N HIS A 69 -4.05 12.48 -2.71
CA HIS A 69 -3.39 13.40 -3.63
C HIS A 69 -3.31 14.77 -2.98
N ARG A 70 -2.11 15.27 -2.78
CA ARG A 70 -1.88 16.46 -1.96
C ARG A 70 -2.50 17.73 -2.55
N GLU A 71 -2.30 17.97 -3.83
CA GLU A 71 -2.82 19.16 -4.51
C GLU A 71 -4.34 19.13 -4.60
N ASP A 72 -4.90 18.00 -5.01
CA ASP A 72 -6.35 17.85 -5.20
C ASP A 72 -7.10 17.63 -3.89
N LYS A 73 -6.39 17.33 -2.80
CA LYS A 73 -6.99 16.99 -1.51
C LYS A 73 -8.06 15.92 -1.68
N ARG A 74 -7.68 14.82 -2.32
CA ARG A 74 -8.61 13.77 -2.72
C ARG A 74 -8.05 12.41 -2.38
N LEU A 75 -8.88 11.57 -1.79
CA LEU A 75 -8.53 10.16 -1.55
C LEU A 75 -8.56 9.42 -2.88
N ILE A 76 -7.44 8.85 -3.28
CA ILE A 76 -7.28 8.23 -4.60
C ILE A 76 -6.88 6.75 -4.54
N GLY A 77 -6.82 6.18 -3.38
CA GLY A 77 -6.48 4.76 -3.26
C GLY A 77 -6.10 4.35 -1.87
N ALA A 78 -5.53 3.17 -1.80
CA ALA A 78 -5.02 2.59 -0.57
C ALA A 78 -3.71 1.86 -0.86
N GLY A 79 -2.91 1.69 0.16
CA GLY A 79 -1.65 0.98 0.02
C GLY A 79 -1.09 0.62 1.37
N GLY A 80 0.10 0.05 1.37
CA GLY A 80 0.80 -0.29 2.59
C GLY A 80 1.37 -1.69 2.55
N PHE A 81 1.20 -2.42 3.64
CA PHE A 81 1.79 -3.73 3.80
C PHE A 81 0.72 -4.73 4.24
N LYS A 82 0.97 -6.02 4.03
CA LYS A 82 0.02 -7.07 4.43
C LYS A 82 0.29 -7.57 5.84
N GLY A 83 0.90 -6.73 6.67
CA GLY A 83 1.20 -7.01 8.06
C GLY A 83 2.61 -6.56 8.42
N LYS A 84 2.95 -6.77 9.68
CA LYS A 84 4.28 -6.46 10.20
C LYS A 84 5.34 -7.37 9.57
N PRO A 85 6.61 -6.93 9.50
CA PRO A 85 7.69 -7.82 9.08
C PRO A 85 7.70 -9.09 9.94
N ASN A 86 7.91 -10.23 9.27
CA ASN A 86 8.02 -11.50 9.99
C ASN A 86 9.36 -11.62 10.71
N HIS A 87 9.60 -12.73 11.39
CA HIS A 87 10.84 -12.94 12.15
C HIS A 87 12.10 -12.97 11.28
N GLN A 88 11.96 -13.14 9.97
CA GLN A 88 13.06 -13.06 9.01
C GLN A 88 13.26 -11.66 8.45
N GLY A 89 12.43 -10.70 8.88
CA GLY A 89 12.49 -9.33 8.38
C GLY A 89 11.86 -9.15 6.99
N ILE A 90 10.94 -10.03 6.61
CA ILE A 90 10.25 -9.96 5.31
C ILE A 90 8.89 -9.30 5.49
N VAL A 91 8.58 -8.34 4.64
CA VAL A 91 7.29 -7.67 4.61
C VAL A 91 6.74 -7.64 3.18
N GLU A 92 5.45 -7.83 3.04
CA GLU A 92 4.79 -7.78 1.73
C GLU A 92 4.09 -6.44 1.53
N MET A 93 4.35 -5.80 0.40
CA MET A 93 3.78 -4.52 0.00
C MET A 93 2.60 -4.75 -0.96
N GLY A 94 1.58 -3.90 -0.85
CA GLY A 94 0.45 -3.87 -1.79
C GLY A 94 -0.10 -2.45 -1.89
N TYR A 95 -0.81 -2.17 -3.00
CA TYR A 95 -1.38 -0.84 -3.23
C TYR A 95 -2.40 -0.88 -4.37
N GLU A 96 -3.24 0.15 -4.40
CA GLU A 96 -4.12 0.44 -5.53
C GLU A 96 -4.24 1.95 -5.71
N ILE A 97 -4.44 2.38 -6.95
CA ILE A 97 -4.73 3.78 -7.32
C ILE A 97 -6.02 3.77 -8.12
N SER A 98 -6.93 4.69 -7.81
CA SER A 98 -8.19 4.82 -8.55
C SER A 98 -7.91 5.15 -10.02
N GLN A 99 -8.80 4.69 -10.89
CA GLN A 99 -8.60 4.71 -12.33
C GLN A 99 -8.28 6.09 -12.87
N ASP A 100 -8.94 7.14 -12.37
CA ASP A 100 -8.76 8.52 -12.84
C ASP A 100 -7.35 9.07 -12.57
N TYR A 101 -6.59 8.43 -11.70
CA TYR A 101 -5.25 8.86 -11.29
C TYR A 101 -4.14 7.91 -11.76
N ARG A 102 -4.47 6.95 -12.60
CA ARG A 102 -3.49 6.02 -13.19
C ARG A 102 -2.72 6.69 -14.33
N GLU A 103 -1.60 6.07 -14.73
CA GLU A 103 -0.76 6.50 -15.84
C GLU A 103 -0.14 7.90 -15.68
N GLN A 104 0.08 8.31 -14.42
CA GLN A 104 0.69 9.60 -14.08
C GLN A 104 1.97 9.44 -13.24
N GLY A 105 2.41 8.21 -13.01
CA GLY A 105 3.59 7.94 -12.19
C GLY A 105 3.31 7.91 -10.69
N LEU A 106 2.07 8.04 -10.26
CA LEU A 106 1.71 8.06 -8.83
C LEU A 106 1.93 6.71 -8.16
N GLY A 107 1.64 5.62 -8.87
CA GLY A 107 1.90 4.27 -8.36
C GLY A 107 3.38 4.03 -8.08
N SER A 108 4.25 4.47 -8.98
CA SER A 108 5.70 4.38 -8.79
C SER A 108 6.16 5.24 -7.61
N GLU A 109 5.64 6.44 -7.49
CA GLU A 109 5.95 7.34 -6.38
C GLU A 109 5.57 6.71 -5.04
N MET A 110 4.38 6.11 -4.95
CA MET A 110 3.90 5.42 -3.76
C MET A 110 4.75 4.18 -3.44
N ALA A 111 5.00 3.32 -4.44
CA ALA A 111 5.76 2.09 -4.23
C ALA A 111 7.17 2.39 -3.72
N GLN A 112 7.84 3.37 -4.31
CA GLN A 112 9.17 3.80 -3.87
C GLN A 112 9.14 4.33 -2.44
N ALA A 113 8.11 5.07 -2.07
CA ALA A 113 7.97 5.60 -0.72
C ALA A 113 7.73 4.47 0.31
N LEU A 114 6.93 3.47 -0.04
CA LEU A 114 6.69 2.31 0.83
C LEU A 114 7.96 1.48 1.02
N VAL A 115 8.72 1.24 -0.05
CA VAL A 115 10.00 0.53 0.04
C VAL A 115 10.96 1.29 0.95
N ARG A 116 11.06 2.60 0.76
CA ARG A 116 11.92 3.47 1.60
C ARG A 116 11.50 3.44 3.05
N PHE A 117 10.19 3.51 3.32
CA PHE A 117 9.66 3.40 4.68
C PHE A 117 10.05 2.06 5.32
N ALA A 118 9.85 0.96 4.61
CA ALA A 118 10.16 -0.37 5.12
C ALA A 118 11.64 -0.47 5.51
N PHE A 119 12.54 -0.08 4.61
CA PHE A 119 13.99 -0.16 4.88
C PHE A 119 14.49 0.90 5.84
N GLY A 120 13.68 1.89 6.18
CA GLY A 120 13.96 2.79 7.31
C GLY A 120 14.00 2.07 8.66
N HIS A 121 13.48 0.85 8.72
CA HIS A 121 13.53 0.00 9.91
C HIS A 121 14.66 -1.01 9.74
N SER A 122 15.62 -0.97 10.66
CA SER A 122 16.85 -1.80 10.56
C SER A 122 16.58 -3.30 10.49
N TYR A 123 15.46 -3.76 11.05
CA TYR A 123 15.11 -5.17 11.08
C TYR A 123 14.42 -5.67 9.80
N VAL A 124 14.07 -4.78 8.87
CA VAL A 124 13.52 -5.20 7.57
C VAL A 124 14.66 -5.62 6.65
N GLN A 125 14.61 -6.84 6.17
CA GLN A 125 15.65 -7.41 5.29
C GLN A 125 15.19 -7.54 3.86
N LYS A 126 13.88 -7.63 3.62
CA LYS A 126 13.33 -7.85 2.29
C LYS A 126 11.90 -7.32 2.20
N VAL A 127 11.59 -6.67 1.09
CA VAL A 127 10.22 -6.31 0.72
C VAL A 127 9.81 -7.16 -0.47
N ILE A 128 8.66 -7.80 -0.37
CA ILE A 128 8.09 -8.59 -1.47
C ILE A 128 6.79 -7.97 -1.93
N ALA A 129 6.39 -8.31 -3.16
CA ALA A 129 5.10 -7.94 -3.73
C ALA A 129 4.68 -9.00 -4.74
N HIS A 130 3.38 -9.09 -4.99
CA HIS A 130 2.84 -10.04 -5.96
C HIS A 130 2.08 -9.31 -7.05
N THR A 131 2.17 -9.82 -8.28
CA THR A 131 1.40 -9.34 -9.43
C THR A 131 0.76 -10.54 -10.11
N GLU A 132 -0.24 -10.26 -10.96
CA GLU A 132 -0.74 -11.26 -11.89
C GLU A 132 0.38 -11.68 -12.85
N GLU A 133 0.25 -12.86 -13.44
CA GLU A 133 1.20 -13.37 -14.44
C GLU A 133 1.03 -12.65 -15.78
N GLU A 134 1.26 -11.35 -15.76
CA GLU A 134 1.03 -10.50 -16.92
C GLU A 134 1.97 -9.29 -16.86
N TYR A 135 2.58 -8.96 -17.99
CA TYR A 135 3.48 -7.80 -18.07
C TYR A 135 2.65 -6.52 -18.22
N ASN A 136 2.26 -5.95 -17.08
CA ASN A 136 1.35 -4.81 -17.01
C ASN A 136 1.98 -3.62 -16.24
N ALA A 137 1.15 -2.61 -15.95
CA ALA A 137 1.57 -1.41 -15.23
C ALA A 137 2.14 -1.74 -13.85
N SER A 138 1.56 -2.72 -13.13
CA SER A 138 2.05 -3.13 -11.80
C SER A 138 3.49 -3.65 -11.87
N VAL A 139 3.81 -4.45 -12.88
CA VAL A 139 5.19 -4.95 -13.09
C VAL A 139 6.17 -3.78 -13.28
N LYS A 140 5.80 -2.82 -14.13
CA LYS A 140 6.65 -1.64 -14.38
C LYS A 140 6.88 -0.84 -13.12
N ILE A 141 5.85 -0.67 -12.30
CA ILE A 141 5.92 0.04 -11.03
C ILE A 141 6.92 -0.65 -10.09
N LEU A 142 6.83 -1.97 -9.94
CA LEU A 142 7.72 -2.73 -9.08
C LEU A 142 9.16 -2.70 -9.58
N GLN A 143 9.37 -2.83 -10.89
CA GLN A 143 10.71 -2.72 -11.49
C GLN A 143 11.32 -1.36 -11.22
N LYS A 144 10.53 -0.29 -11.33
CA LYS A 144 10.99 1.07 -11.06
C LYS A 144 11.34 1.29 -9.60
N ALA A 145 10.70 0.55 -8.69
CA ALA A 145 11.02 0.57 -7.26
C ALA A 145 12.28 -0.26 -6.93
N GLY A 146 12.90 -0.89 -7.92
CA GLY A 146 14.10 -1.70 -7.74
C GLY A 146 13.83 -3.16 -7.45
N MET A 147 12.58 -3.59 -7.56
CA MET A 147 12.21 -4.98 -7.29
C MET A 147 12.53 -5.88 -8.48
N ARG A 148 12.88 -7.12 -8.18
CA ARG A 148 13.27 -8.12 -9.18
C ARG A 148 12.32 -9.31 -9.12
N PHE A 149 12.04 -9.89 -10.29
CA PHE A 149 11.24 -11.11 -10.40
C PHE A 149 11.99 -12.29 -9.81
N VAL A 150 11.32 -13.06 -8.94
CA VAL A 150 11.92 -14.24 -8.30
C VAL A 150 11.21 -15.54 -8.56
N GLY A 151 10.05 -15.52 -9.16
CA GLY A 151 9.37 -16.76 -9.54
C GLY A 151 7.85 -16.67 -9.47
N THR A 152 7.21 -17.79 -9.73
CA THR A 152 5.77 -17.95 -9.66
C THR A 152 5.42 -18.62 -8.32
N VAL A 153 4.40 -18.08 -7.64
CA VAL A 153 3.89 -18.64 -6.40
C VAL A 153 2.38 -18.82 -6.49
N LYS A 154 1.82 -19.63 -5.60
CA LYS A 154 0.36 -19.81 -5.52
C LYS A 154 -0.19 -19.01 -4.35
N ASN A 155 -1.34 -18.33 -4.58
CA ASN A 155 -2.08 -17.69 -3.51
C ASN A 155 -2.99 -18.70 -2.80
N LYS A 156 -3.81 -18.22 -1.85
CA LYS A 156 -4.71 -19.08 -1.08
C LYS A 156 -5.79 -19.74 -1.94
N GLU A 157 -6.16 -19.12 -3.05
CA GLU A 157 -7.15 -19.62 -4.01
C GLU A 157 -6.52 -20.54 -5.06
N ASN A 158 -5.26 -20.94 -4.86
CA ASN A 158 -4.48 -21.79 -5.79
C ASN A 158 -4.26 -21.15 -7.15
N GLU A 159 -4.30 -19.81 -7.23
CA GLU A 159 -4.01 -19.05 -8.43
C GLU A 159 -2.52 -18.75 -8.51
N ASP A 160 -1.95 -18.77 -9.72
CA ASP A 160 -0.54 -18.45 -9.94
C ASP A 160 -0.34 -16.93 -9.93
N LEU A 161 0.67 -16.49 -9.20
CA LEU A 161 1.10 -15.08 -9.13
C LEU A 161 2.60 -15.00 -9.35
N TRP A 162 3.05 -13.87 -9.89
CA TRP A 162 4.47 -13.55 -9.94
C TRP A 162 4.89 -12.88 -8.63
N GLU A 163 6.01 -13.35 -8.07
CA GLU A 163 6.58 -12.74 -6.87
C GLU A 163 7.79 -11.89 -7.23
N TRP A 164 7.83 -10.72 -6.63
CA TRP A 164 8.88 -9.71 -6.79
C TRP A 164 9.50 -9.42 -5.44
N GLU A 165 10.79 -9.11 -5.43
CA GLU A 165 11.46 -8.77 -4.18
C GLU A 165 12.52 -7.70 -4.37
N ILE A 166 12.81 -6.98 -3.29
CA ILE A 166 14.03 -6.19 -3.14
C ILE A 166 14.59 -6.49 -1.75
N THR A 167 15.89 -6.84 -1.71
CA THR A 167 16.57 -7.08 -0.44
C THR A 167 17.20 -5.78 0.06
N ARG A 168 17.55 -5.75 1.36
CA ARG A 168 18.25 -4.59 1.93
C ARG A 168 19.56 -4.31 1.19
N VAL A 169 20.32 -5.35 0.86
CA VAL A 169 21.57 -5.18 0.12
C VAL A 169 21.32 -4.52 -1.24
N GLN A 170 20.32 -4.99 -1.99
CA GLN A 170 19.98 -4.40 -3.28
C GLN A 170 19.52 -2.95 -3.14
N TYR A 171 18.75 -2.65 -2.09
CA TYR A 171 18.29 -1.29 -1.83
C TYR A 171 19.46 -0.34 -1.52
N GLN A 172 20.42 -0.80 -0.75
CA GLN A 172 21.62 -0.01 -0.39
C GLN A 172 22.55 0.24 -1.57
N GLU A 173 22.49 -0.61 -2.59
CA GLU A 173 23.32 -0.49 -3.80
C GLU A 173 22.72 0.44 -4.86
N GLN A 174 21.54 0.97 -4.64
CA GLN A 174 20.88 1.89 -5.56
C GLN A 174 21.46 3.30 -5.48
#